data_68badb84e27b21cafb50e22046f9a880
#
_entry.id   68badb84e27b21cafb50e22046f9a880
#
_cell.length_a   1.000
_cell.length_b   1.000
_cell.length_c   1.000
_cell.angle_alpha   90.00
_cell.angle_beta   90.00
_cell.angle_gamma   90.00
#
_symmetry.space_group_name_H-M   'P 1'
#
loop_
_entity.id
_entity.type
_entity.pdbx_description
1 polymer ?
#
loop_
_entity_poly.entity_id
_entity_poly.type
_entity_poly.pdbx_seq_one_letter_code
_entity_poly.pdbx_strand_id
1 'polypeptide(L)'
;MDQLIQGVTRIVERFAVCDLDSGIYEYYEMNNESYYNPTGDYRELLQRMSGEYVILTEKTNIQMDDLLSPEHLRKVIMSEDDLYTFEYCTLDRSSYKVMSVIPVEWKGSILSKVMLIAQDIGQKHELEKLANTDALTGLYNERYLSERLKRNGKLRKKFAMFYLDLDRF
;
A
#
# COMPACT_ATOMS: atom_id res chain seq x y z
N MET A 1 20.13 -10.75 -12.36
CA MET A 1 18.82 -10.06 -12.48
C MET A 1 17.75 -10.93 -13.11
N ASP A 2 18.04 -11.65 -14.19
CA ASP A 2 17.03 -12.47 -14.91
C ASP A 2 16.38 -13.59 -14.12
N GLN A 3 17.11 -14.29 -13.24
CA GLN A 3 16.54 -15.37 -12.42
C GLN A 3 15.59 -14.89 -11.34
N LEU A 4 15.85 -13.72 -10.73
CA LEU A 4 14.96 -13.10 -9.75
C LEU A 4 13.67 -12.67 -10.43
N ILE A 5 13.77 -11.99 -11.57
CA ILE A 5 12.64 -11.54 -12.38
C ILE A 5 11.78 -12.74 -12.80
N GLN A 6 12.39 -13.80 -13.33
CA GLN A 6 11.68 -15.03 -13.70
C GLN A 6 11.01 -15.74 -12.50
N GLY A 7 11.57 -15.63 -11.30
CA GLY A 7 10.95 -16.17 -10.08
C GLY A 7 9.72 -15.36 -9.67
N VAL A 8 9.83 -14.03 -9.66
CA VAL A 8 8.77 -13.12 -9.24
C VAL A 8 7.59 -13.14 -10.22
N THR A 9 7.84 -13.21 -11.52
CA THR A 9 6.79 -13.22 -12.56
C THR A 9 5.92 -14.47 -12.54
N ARG A 10 6.32 -15.54 -11.87
CA ARG A 10 5.46 -16.70 -11.63
C ARG A 10 4.42 -16.49 -10.54
N ILE A 11 4.61 -15.49 -9.69
CA ILE A 11 3.81 -15.25 -8.49
C ILE A 11 3.05 -13.93 -8.61
N VAL A 12 3.62 -12.95 -9.33
CA VAL A 12 3.11 -11.58 -9.42
C VAL A 12 2.95 -11.19 -10.89
N GLU A 13 1.75 -10.76 -11.25
CA GLU A 13 1.43 -10.36 -12.62
C GLU A 13 2.10 -9.04 -13.04
N ARG A 14 2.37 -8.17 -12.09
CA ARG A 14 2.87 -6.80 -12.33
C ARG A 14 3.81 -6.35 -11.23
N PHE A 15 4.95 -5.79 -11.61
CA PHE A 15 5.87 -5.13 -10.68
C PHE A 15 6.74 -4.10 -11.41
N ALA A 16 7.36 -3.22 -10.67
CA ALA A 16 8.35 -2.29 -11.19
C ALA A 16 9.66 -2.45 -10.42
N VAL A 17 10.79 -2.36 -11.12
CA VAL A 17 12.11 -2.24 -10.52
C VAL A 17 12.56 -0.78 -10.68
N CYS A 18 12.84 -0.13 -9.57
CA CYS A 18 13.16 1.29 -9.52
C CYS A 18 14.60 1.48 -9.05
N ASP A 19 15.41 2.13 -9.86
CA ASP A 19 16.76 2.57 -9.51
C ASP A 19 16.67 3.95 -8.85
N LEU A 20 16.95 3.98 -7.54
CA LEU A 20 16.80 5.18 -6.70
C LEU A 20 17.93 6.21 -6.92
N ASP A 21 19.03 5.81 -7.60
CA ASP A 21 20.15 6.68 -7.89
C ASP A 21 19.96 7.38 -9.24
N SER A 22 19.61 6.62 -10.28
CA SER A 22 19.39 7.17 -11.62
C SER A 22 17.98 7.77 -11.80
N GLY A 23 17.03 7.41 -10.95
CA GLY A 23 15.62 7.82 -11.08
C GLY A 23 14.91 7.16 -12.25
N ILE A 24 15.36 5.98 -12.69
CA ILE A 24 14.73 5.22 -13.78
C ILE A 24 13.99 4.03 -13.19
N TYR A 25 12.81 3.73 -13.70
CA TYR A 25 12.10 2.49 -13.41
C TYR A 25 11.95 1.63 -14.65
N GLU A 26 11.88 0.32 -14.45
CA GLU A 26 11.51 -0.69 -15.43
C GLU A 26 10.23 -1.36 -14.93
N TYR A 27 9.18 -1.33 -15.75
CA TYR A 27 7.89 -1.95 -15.42
C TYR A 27 7.79 -3.30 -16.11
N TYR A 28 7.28 -4.29 -15.40
CA TYR A 28 7.10 -5.65 -15.88
C TYR A 28 5.64 -6.07 -15.71
N GLU A 29 5.01 -6.42 -16.81
CA GLU A 29 3.65 -6.96 -16.85
C GLU A 29 3.63 -8.21 -17.73
N MET A 30 3.09 -9.31 -17.20
CA MET A 30 2.88 -10.51 -18.00
C MET A 30 1.58 -10.34 -18.78
N ASN A 31 1.67 -10.28 -20.10
CA ASN A 31 0.53 -10.22 -21.01
C ASN A 31 0.60 -11.43 -21.97
N ASN A 32 -0.26 -12.42 -21.78
CA ASN A 32 -0.56 -13.56 -22.66
C ASN A 32 0.62 -14.32 -23.28
N GLU A 33 1.84 -14.32 -22.76
CA GLU A 33 3.05 -14.99 -23.27
C GLU A 33 4.26 -14.05 -23.53
N SER A 34 4.10 -12.74 -23.44
CA SER A 34 5.20 -11.77 -23.58
C SER A 34 5.24 -10.77 -22.44
N TYR A 35 6.46 -10.38 -22.06
CA TYR A 35 6.66 -9.30 -21.10
C TYR A 35 6.57 -7.97 -21.81
N TYR A 36 5.67 -7.12 -21.34
CA TYR A 36 5.71 -5.70 -21.64
C TYR A 36 6.64 -5.04 -20.62
N ASN A 37 7.72 -4.41 -21.10
CA ASN A 37 8.76 -3.84 -20.25
C ASN A 37 9.08 -2.39 -20.65
N PRO A 38 8.18 -1.42 -20.40
CA PRO A 38 8.49 -0.02 -20.57
C PRO A 38 9.40 0.48 -19.47
N THR A 39 10.33 1.34 -19.85
CA THR A 39 11.15 2.12 -18.92
C THR A 39 10.62 3.55 -18.83
N GLY A 40 10.88 4.24 -17.73
CA GLY A 40 10.46 5.62 -17.57
C GLY A 40 11.14 6.32 -16.40
N ASP A 41 10.82 7.59 -16.24
CA ASP A 41 11.27 8.40 -15.11
C ASP A 41 10.47 8.06 -13.84
N TYR A 42 11.18 7.76 -12.75
CA TYR A 42 10.57 7.35 -11.48
C TYR A 42 9.78 8.48 -10.83
N ARG A 43 10.23 9.72 -10.95
CA ARG A 43 9.52 10.88 -10.40
C ARG A 43 8.18 11.10 -11.11
N GLU A 44 8.15 10.96 -12.44
CA GLU A 44 6.91 11.03 -13.20
C GLU A 44 5.93 9.92 -12.82
N LEU A 45 6.45 8.70 -12.57
CA LEU A 45 5.65 7.60 -12.04
C LEU A 45 5.00 7.96 -10.71
N LEU A 46 5.77 8.50 -9.74
CA LEU A 46 5.26 8.88 -8.42
C LEU A 46 4.23 10.00 -8.50
N GLN A 47 4.45 11.02 -9.33
CA GLN A 47 3.50 12.11 -9.54
C GLN A 47 2.17 11.61 -10.11
N ARG A 48 2.22 10.72 -11.10
CA ARG A 48 1.01 10.09 -11.65
C ARG A 48 0.28 9.27 -10.59
N MET A 49 0.99 8.44 -9.82
CA MET A 49 0.39 7.66 -8.75
C MET A 49 -0.24 8.54 -7.66
N SER A 50 0.40 9.66 -7.29
CA SER A 50 -0.16 10.63 -6.33
C SER A 50 -1.43 11.31 -6.84
N GLY A 51 -1.59 11.45 -8.17
CA GLY A 51 -2.80 11.98 -8.80
C GLY A 51 -3.94 10.98 -8.96
N GLU A 52 -3.64 9.67 -8.93
CA GLU A 52 -4.62 8.60 -9.19
C GLU A 52 -5.07 7.85 -7.93
N TYR A 53 -4.27 7.88 -6.85
CA TYR A 53 -4.47 7.04 -5.68
C TYR A 53 -4.41 7.82 -4.36
N VAL A 54 -5.09 7.27 -3.35
CA VAL A 54 -5.10 7.76 -1.97
C VAL A 54 -4.54 6.70 -1.04
N ILE A 55 -3.61 7.09 -0.16
CA ILE A 55 -3.05 6.22 0.87
C ILE A 55 -4.09 5.95 1.97
N LEU A 56 -4.27 4.69 2.34
CA LEU A 56 -5.14 4.28 3.43
C LEU A 56 -4.40 4.36 4.76
N THR A 57 -4.42 5.54 5.38
CA THR A 57 -3.74 5.82 6.65
C THR A 57 -4.59 6.72 7.55
N GLU A 58 -4.31 6.67 8.86
CA GLU A 58 -4.92 7.60 9.84
C GLU A 58 -4.29 9.01 9.79
N LYS A 59 -3.15 9.16 9.10
CA LYS A 59 -2.49 10.46 8.92
C LYS A 59 -3.13 11.17 7.72
N THR A 60 -3.36 12.45 7.84
CA THR A 60 -3.88 13.30 6.76
C THR A 60 -2.74 13.78 5.87
N ASN A 61 -3.03 13.96 4.57
CA ASN A 61 -2.14 14.58 3.57
C ASN A 61 -0.83 13.83 3.27
N ILE A 62 -0.81 12.50 3.36
CA ILE A 62 0.32 11.70 2.87
C ILE A 62 0.02 11.29 1.42
N GLN A 63 0.97 11.55 0.52
CA GLN A 63 0.90 11.18 -0.89
C GLN A 63 1.85 10.01 -1.22
N MET A 64 1.72 9.44 -2.43
CA MET A 64 2.56 8.32 -2.87
C MET A 64 4.04 8.71 -2.93
N ASP A 65 4.34 9.92 -3.39
CA ASP A 65 5.70 10.44 -3.46
C ASP A 65 6.34 10.63 -2.07
N ASP A 66 5.56 10.94 -1.03
CA ASP A 66 6.08 10.97 0.35
C ASP A 66 6.58 9.59 0.80
N LEU A 67 5.83 8.51 0.49
CA LEU A 67 6.14 7.14 0.93
C LEU A 67 7.14 6.41 0.04
N LEU A 68 7.19 6.76 -1.23
CA LEU A 68 8.03 6.09 -2.23
C LEU A 68 9.23 6.95 -2.67
N SER A 69 9.44 8.13 -2.07
CA SER A 69 10.65 8.92 -2.35
C SER A 69 11.93 8.14 -1.99
N PRO A 70 13.01 8.29 -2.75
CA PRO A 70 14.30 7.65 -2.43
C PRO A 70 14.77 7.93 -1.01
N GLU A 71 14.56 9.15 -0.52
CA GLU A 71 14.92 9.58 0.83
C GLU A 71 14.13 8.82 1.90
N HIS A 72 12.81 8.67 1.69
CA HIS A 72 11.95 7.94 2.64
C HIS A 72 12.29 6.46 2.63
N LEU A 73 12.43 5.84 1.45
CA LEU A 73 12.73 4.42 1.33
C LEU A 73 14.07 4.06 1.98
N ARG A 74 15.12 4.86 1.77
CA ARG A 74 16.43 4.70 2.43
C ARG A 74 16.38 4.86 3.95
N LYS A 75 15.36 5.54 4.48
CA LYS A 75 15.17 5.72 5.91
C LYS A 75 14.41 4.55 6.55
N VAL A 76 13.46 3.95 5.84
CA VAL A 76 12.57 2.92 6.41
C VAL A 76 13.02 1.50 6.08
N ILE A 77 13.81 1.31 5.01
CA ILE A 77 14.38 0.03 4.61
C ILE A 77 15.86 0.05 4.99
N MET A 78 16.23 -0.71 6.00
CA MET A 78 17.55 -0.69 6.64
C MET A 78 18.36 -1.97 6.37
N SER A 79 17.70 -3.03 5.90
CA SER A 79 18.31 -4.35 5.64
C SER A 79 17.70 -5.02 4.41
N GLU A 80 18.36 -6.08 3.92
CA GLU A 80 17.87 -6.90 2.80
C GLU A 80 16.59 -7.67 3.13
N ASP A 81 16.33 -7.92 4.42
CA ASP A 81 15.15 -8.65 4.89
C ASP A 81 13.94 -7.74 5.16
N ASP A 82 14.10 -6.41 5.05
CA ASP A 82 13.02 -5.47 5.32
C ASP A 82 11.98 -5.52 4.20
N LEU A 83 10.71 -5.53 4.60
CA LEU A 83 9.56 -5.38 3.74
C LEU A 83 8.76 -4.15 4.16
N TYR A 84 8.74 -3.13 3.31
CA TYR A 84 7.93 -1.95 3.54
C TYR A 84 6.60 -2.06 2.80
N THR A 85 5.48 -1.96 3.52
CA THR A 85 4.14 -2.10 2.94
C THR A 85 3.19 -1.00 3.37
N PHE A 86 2.27 -0.64 2.48
CA PHE A 86 1.14 0.23 2.78
C PHE A 86 -0.05 -0.06 1.87
N GLU A 87 -1.25 0.21 2.36
CA GLU A 87 -2.48 0.05 1.59
C GLU A 87 -2.91 1.37 0.95
N TYR A 88 -3.48 1.30 -0.24
CA TYR A 88 -3.97 2.45 -1.00
C TYR A 88 -5.18 2.07 -1.86
N CYS A 89 -5.93 3.06 -2.31
CA CYS A 89 -7.07 2.85 -3.20
C CYS A 89 -7.12 3.93 -4.29
N THR A 90 -7.92 3.70 -5.33
CA THR A 90 -8.28 4.72 -6.32
C THR A 90 -9.06 5.86 -5.67
N LEU A 91 -9.05 7.06 -6.29
CA LEU A 91 -9.76 8.23 -5.78
C LEU A 91 -11.25 7.98 -5.56
N ASP A 92 -11.88 7.20 -6.44
CA ASP A 92 -13.29 6.79 -6.35
C ASP A 92 -13.54 5.62 -5.40
N ARG A 93 -12.46 5.08 -4.78
CA ARG A 93 -12.49 3.92 -3.89
C ARG A 93 -13.07 2.64 -4.50
N SER A 94 -12.97 2.48 -5.81
CA SER A 94 -13.43 1.28 -6.52
C SER A 94 -12.42 0.13 -6.49
N SER A 95 -11.13 0.43 -6.28
CA SER A 95 -10.06 -0.58 -6.24
C SER A 95 -9.15 -0.36 -5.04
N TYR A 96 -8.90 -1.42 -4.28
CA TYR A 96 -8.06 -1.44 -3.09
C TYR A 96 -6.83 -2.29 -3.33
N LYS A 97 -5.66 -1.78 -2.99
CA LYS A 97 -4.37 -2.43 -3.25
C LYS A 97 -3.43 -2.31 -2.06
N VAL A 98 -2.51 -3.24 -1.96
CA VAL A 98 -1.34 -3.14 -1.09
C VAL A 98 -0.10 -2.96 -1.96
N MET A 99 0.72 -1.98 -1.62
CA MET A 99 2.07 -1.81 -2.16
C MET A 99 3.04 -2.53 -1.26
N SER A 100 3.88 -3.39 -1.87
CA SER A 100 5.04 -4.00 -1.21
C SER A 100 6.31 -3.47 -1.86
N VAL A 101 7.20 -2.91 -1.07
CA VAL A 101 8.51 -2.41 -1.50
C VAL A 101 9.57 -3.33 -0.94
N ILE A 102 10.32 -3.96 -1.83
CA ILE A 102 11.35 -4.96 -1.51
C ILE A 102 12.69 -4.41 -1.95
N PRO A 103 13.72 -4.41 -1.08
CA PRO A 103 15.09 -4.05 -1.49
C PRO A 103 15.64 -5.08 -2.48
N VAL A 104 16.30 -4.61 -3.55
CA VAL A 104 16.86 -5.46 -4.62
C VAL A 104 18.37 -5.32 -4.72
N GLU A 105 18.89 -4.11 -4.55
CA GLU A 105 20.32 -3.84 -4.71
C GLU A 105 20.80 -2.78 -3.71
N TRP A 106 22.00 -3.01 -3.18
CA TRP A 106 22.67 -2.11 -2.26
C TRP A 106 24.04 -1.72 -2.84
N LYS A 107 24.42 -0.46 -2.69
CA LYS A 107 25.78 0.05 -2.95
C LYS A 107 26.45 0.37 -1.61
N GLY A 108 27.24 -0.59 -1.12
CA GLY A 108 27.70 -0.53 0.28
C GLY A 108 26.53 -0.64 1.25
N SER A 109 26.31 0.37 2.08
CA SER A 109 25.17 0.45 3.03
C SER A 109 24.00 1.29 2.50
N ILE A 110 24.03 1.74 1.25
CA ILE A 110 23.01 2.60 0.67
C ILE A 110 22.11 1.78 -0.23
N LEU A 111 20.80 1.79 0.03
CA LEU A 111 19.79 1.17 -0.82
C LEU A 111 19.79 1.85 -2.20
N SER A 112 20.05 1.07 -3.25
CA SER A 112 20.20 1.54 -4.64
C SER A 112 18.99 1.20 -5.51
N LYS A 113 18.43 -0.03 -5.35
CA LYS A 113 17.24 -0.43 -6.13
C LYS A 113 16.20 -1.10 -5.24
N VAL A 114 14.95 -0.87 -5.60
CA VAL A 114 13.78 -1.51 -4.98
C VAL A 114 12.88 -2.10 -6.04
N MET A 115 12.14 -3.13 -5.63
CA MET A 115 11.02 -3.67 -6.40
C MET A 115 9.70 -3.22 -5.77
N LEU A 116 8.82 -2.66 -6.58
CA LEU A 116 7.46 -2.26 -6.20
C LEU A 116 6.49 -3.31 -6.73
N ILE A 117 5.73 -3.93 -5.83
CA ILE A 117 4.71 -4.92 -6.16
C ILE A 117 3.36 -4.40 -5.69
N ALA A 118 2.42 -4.27 -6.61
CA ALA A 118 1.03 -3.90 -6.31
C ALA A 118 0.14 -5.14 -6.39
N GLN A 119 -0.53 -5.47 -5.28
CA GLN A 119 -1.47 -6.59 -5.21
C GLN A 119 -2.88 -6.09 -4.91
N ASP A 120 -3.88 -6.65 -5.60
CA ASP A 120 -5.28 -6.36 -5.33
C ASP A 120 -5.71 -6.98 -3.99
N ILE A 121 -6.35 -6.18 -3.14
CA ILE A 121 -6.92 -6.59 -1.85
C ILE A 121 -8.42 -6.33 -1.76
N GLY A 122 -9.10 -6.12 -2.89
CA GLY A 122 -10.51 -5.78 -2.95
C GLY A 122 -11.39 -6.82 -2.24
N GLN A 123 -11.14 -8.11 -2.46
CA GLN A 123 -11.88 -9.18 -1.77
C GLN A 123 -11.66 -9.14 -0.25
N LYS A 124 -10.42 -8.96 0.20
CA LYS A 124 -10.08 -8.81 1.63
C LYS A 124 -10.82 -7.62 2.22
N HIS A 125 -10.76 -6.48 1.53
CA HIS A 125 -11.40 -5.24 1.99
C HIS A 125 -12.93 -5.39 2.06
N GLU A 126 -13.55 -6.05 1.08
CA GLU A 126 -15.00 -6.33 1.11
C GLU A 126 -15.40 -7.27 2.24
N LEU A 127 -14.66 -8.34 2.48
CA LEU A 127 -14.87 -9.25 3.60
C LEU A 127 -14.72 -8.53 4.94
N GLU A 128 -13.72 -7.68 5.11
CA GLU A 128 -13.53 -6.86 6.31
C GLU A 128 -14.69 -5.88 6.51
N LYS A 129 -15.18 -5.26 5.45
CA LYS A 129 -16.36 -4.38 5.49
C LYS A 129 -17.59 -5.14 5.95
N LEU A 130 -17.90 -6.28 5.31
CA LEU A 130 -19.03 -7.14 5.70
C LEU A 130 -18.94 -7.62 7.16
N ALA A 131 -17.75 -7.99 7.62
CA ALA A 131 -17.54 -8.42 8.99
C ALA A 131 -17.67 -7.30 10.02
N ASN A 132 -17.50 -6.04 9.65
CA ASN A 132 -17.43 -4.89 10.54
C ASN A 132 -18.64 -3.97 10.47
N THR A 133 -19.57 -4.20 9.53
CA THR A 133 -20.80 -3.40 9.39
C THR A 133 -22.04 -4.20 9.73
N ASP A 134 -23.06 -3.50 10.17
CA ASP A 134 -24.41 -4.04 10.33
C ASP A 134 -25.11 -4.09 8.96
N ALA A 135 -25.66 -5.25 8.61
CA ALA A 135 -26.24 -5.48 7.28
C ALA A 135 -27.50 -4.65 6.99
N LEU A 136 -28.22 -4.20 8.02
CA LEU A 136 -29.47 -3.44 7.87
C LEU A 136 -29.19 -1.94 7.68
N THR A 137 -28.28 -1.40 8.49
CA THR A 137 -28.03 0.05 8.57
C THR A 137 -26.80 0.48 7.80
N GLY A 138 -25.87 -0.44 7.48
CA GLY A 138 -24.57 -0.14 6.88
C GLY A 138 -23.59 0.56 7.82
N LEU A 139 -23.97 0.79 9.09
CA LEU A 139 -23.10 1.38 10.11
C LEU A 139 -22.13 0.32 10.67
N TYR A 140 -21.07 0.78 11.34
CA TYR A 140 -20.17 -0.12 12.03
C TYR A 140 -20.90 -0.89 13.15
N ASN A 141 -20.67 -2.20 13.21
CA ASN A 141 -21.26 -3.05 14.23
C ASN A 141 -20.52 -2.96 15.59
N GLU A 142 -21.11 -3.58 16.62
CA GLU A 142 -20.53 -3.59 17.97
C GLU A 142 -19.13 -4.19 18.02
N ARG A 143 -18.87 -5.22 17.20
CA ARG A 143 -17.57 -5.86 17.12
C ARG A 143 -16.48 -4.85 16.70
N TYR A 144 -16.71 -4.11 15.62
CA TYR A 144 -15.80 -3.07 15.15
C TYR A 144 -15.55 -2.00 16.21
N LEU A 145 -16.61 -1.53 16.87
CA LEU A 145 -16.48 -0.54 17.94
C LEU A 145 -15.58 -1.06 19.07
N SER A 146 -15.82 -2.29 19.52
CA SER A 146 -15.05 -2.91 20.61
C SER A 146 -13.57 -3.06 20.26
N GLU A 147 -13.26 -3.51 19.04
CA GLU A 147 -11.87 -3.62 18.53
C GLU A 147 -11.20 -2.25 18.42
N ARG A 148 -11.93 -1.24 17.94
CA ARG A 148 -11.42 0.13 17.83
C ARG A 148 -11.10 0.75 19.19
N LEU A 149 -11.96 0.56 20.17
CA LEU A 149 -11.74 1.02 21.54
C LEU A 149 -10.52 0.34 22.18
N LYS A 150 -10.39 -0.99 22.02
CA LYS A 150 -9.22 -1.74 22.53
C LYS A 150 -7.92 -1.23 21.89
N ARG A 151 -7.92 -0.96 20.56
CA ARG A 151 -6.74 -0.44 19.86
C ARG A 151 -6.38 0.96 20.32
N ASN A 152 -7.34 1.86 20.43
CA ASN A 152 -7.09 3.23 20.91
C ASN A 152 -6.60 3.27 22.37
N GLY A 153 -7.14 2.40 23.23
CA GLY A 153 -6.67 2.25 24.60
C GLY A 153 -5.20 1.80 24.68
N LYS A 154 -4.79 0.83 23.86
CA LYS A 154 -3.38 0.38 23.78
C LYS A 154 -2.44 1.50 23.29
N LEU A 155 -2.89 2.31 22.34
CA LEU A 155 -2.11 3.43 21.77
C LEU A 155 -2.13 4.69 22.66
N ARG A 156 -2.84 4.67 23.80
CA ARG A 156 -3.05 5.82 24.71
C ARG A 156 -3.55 7.09 23.98
N LYS A 157 -4.30 6.90 22.88
CA LYS A 157 -4.91 8.03 22.13
C LYS A 157 -6.08 8.60 22.93
N LYS A 158 -6.15 9.93 23.01
CA LYS A 158 -7.33 10.61 23.56
C LYS A 158 -8.46 10.54 22.54
N PHE A 159 -9.67 10.18 22.99
CA PHE A 159 -10.88 10.16 22.17
C PHE A 159 -12.09 10.51 23.02
N ALA A 160 -13.17 10.98 22.38
CA ALA A 160 -14.48 11.15 22.99
C ALA A 160 -15.44 10.14 22.36
N MET A 161 -16.37 9.61 23.17
CA MET A 161 -17.43 8.74 22.71
C MET A 161 -18.78 9.33 23.14
N PHE A 162 -19.72 9.39 22.21
CA PHE A 162 -21.10 9.80 22.47
C PHE A 162 -21.98 8.55 22.35
N TYR A 163 -22.75 8.29 23.40
CA TYR A 163 -23.77 7.25 23.40
C TYR A 163 -25.15 7.91 23.36
N LEU A 164 -25.93 7.60 22.34
CA LEU A 164 -27.26 8.15 22.13
C LEU A 164 -28.25 6.98 22.16
N ASP A 165 -29.29 7.11 22.96
CA ASP A 165 -30.40 6.18 23.02
C ASP A 165 -31.70 6.92 22.71
N LEU A 166 -32.67 6.24 22.11
CA LEU A 166 -33.97 6.80 21.78
C LEU A 166 -34.98 6.28 22.82
N ASP A 167 -35.47 7.19 23.67
CA ASP A 167 -36.51 6.87 24.61
C ASP A 167 -37.84 6.64 23.90
N ARG A 168 -38.50 5.52 24.25
CA ARG A 168 -39.85 5.14 23.79
C ARG A 168 -39.92 4.70 22.31
N PHE A 169 -39.29 3.61 22.02
CA PHE A 169 -39.67 2.75 20.89
C PHE A 169 -40.58 1.65 21.36
#